data_4baa22a40eb45d19f37a05e0e02f83e1
#
_entry.id   4baa22a40eb45d19f37a05e0e02f83e1
#
_cell.length_a   1.000
_cell.length_b   1.000
_cell.length_c   1.000
_cell.angle_alpha   90.00
_cell.angle_beta   90.00
_cell.angle_gamma   90.00
#
_symmetry.space_group_name_H-M   'P 1'
#
loop_
_entity.id
_entity.type
_entity.pdbx_description
1 polymer ?
#
loop_
_entity_poly.entity_id
_entity_poly.type
_entity_poly.pdbx_seq_one_letter_code
_entity_poly.pdbx_strand_id
1 'polypeptide(L)'
;FGEPLDGQGRPQRLLVVGMGKLGGRELNVSSDVDYIFVYPEGGETAGPKKIDNHDFFSRLRKRLIAALGELTADGQVFRVDMRLRPNGDSGPLVCSLDALENYFITQGREWERYAWIKSRVMNTGDNEHPEAMAALRRISRPFVFRKYLDFGAINAMRDLHAQIRREVARKDMADHVKLGPGGIREIEFIAQVFQLIRGGRDAALQIRPTLSVLKLLVERRLIPPETESELREAYIFLR
;
A
#
# COMPACT_ATOMS: atom_id res chain seq x y z
N PHE A 1 -6.84 29.85 -0.34
CA PHE A 1 -7.96 29.00 -0.79
C PHE A 1 -8.94 28.71 0.37
N GLY A 2 -8.49 28.70 1.60
CA GLY A 2 -9.28 28.26 2.74
C GLY A 2 -9.33 26.75 2.91
N GLU A 3 -10.24 26.28 3.78
CA GLU A 3 -10.42 24.85 4.08
C GLU A 3 -11.21 24.15 2.98
N PRO A 4 -10.79 22.97 2.51
CA PRO A 4 -11.56 22.19 1.55
C PRO A 4 -12.79 21.61 2.24
N LEU A 5 -13.97 21.77 1.63
CA LEU A 5 -15.26 21.33 2.14
C LEU A 5 -15.91 20.37 1.13
N ASP A 6 -16.74 19.44 1.63
CA ASP A 6 -17.63 18.66 0.77
C ASP A 6 -18.90 19.45 0.36
N GLY A 7 -19.79 18.83 -0.39
CA GLY A 7 -21.05 19.42 -0.82
C GLY A 7 -22.02 19.78 0.32
N GLN A 8 -21.74 19.35 1.55
CA GLN A 8 -22.52 19.61 2.76
C GLN A 8 -21.84 20.61 3.69
N GLY A 9 -20.71 21.19 3.28
CA GLY A 9 -19.93 22.15 4.07
C GLY A 9 -19.08 21.49 5.16
N ARG A 10 -18.83 20.19 5.14
CA ARG A 10 -17.97 19.49 6.11
C ARG A 10 -16.51 19.53 5.66
N PRO A 11 -15.57 19.80 6.57
CA PRO A 11 -14.14 19.83 6.26
C PRO A 11 -13.64 18.51 5.69
N GLN A 12 -12.83 18.61 4.65
CA GLN A 12 -12.19 17.47 4.00
C GLN A 12 -10.69 17.43 4.31
N ARG A 13 -10.17 16.22 4.49
CA ARG A 13 -8.74 16.02 4.75
C ARG A 13 -8.14 14.99 3.81
N LEU A 14 -6.88 15.20 3.46
CA LEU A 14 -6.13 14.24 2.66
C LEU A 14 -5.75 13.01 3.50
N LEU A 15 -6.01 11.83 3.01
CA LEU A 15 -5.48 10.59 3.54
C LEU A 15 -4.18 10.24 2.80
N VAL A 16 -3.08 10.20 3.51
CA VAL A 16 -1.77 9.78 2.99
C VAL A 16 -1.61 8.30 3.28
N VAL A 17 -1.73 7.47 2.26
CA VAL A 17 -1.63 6.02 2.39
C VAL A 17 -0.21 5.57 2.08
N GLY A 18 0.51 5.13 3.11
CA GLY A 18 1.82 4.48 2.96
C GLY A 18 1.65 3.04 2.53
N MET A 19 2.40 2.63 1.51
CA MET A 19 2.36 1.31 0.91
C MET A 19 3.62 0.51 1.24
N GLY A 20 3.64 -0.76 0.89
CA GLY A 20 4.81 -1.62 0.98
C GLY A 20 5.44 -1.64 2.38
N LYS A 21 6.75 -1.48 2.44
CA LYS A 21 7.52 -1.51 3.71
C LYS A 21 7.10 -0.40 4.68
N LEU A 22 6.78 0.80 4.17
CA LEU A 22 6.31 1.90 5.00
C LEU A 22 4.96 1.56 5.65
N GLY A 23 4.01 1.07 4.87
CA GLY A 23 2.70 0.64 5.37
C GLY A 23 2.81 -0.51 6.37
N GLY A 24 3.73 -1.45 6.13
CA GLY A 24 4.02 -2.60 7.00
C GLY A 24 4.77 -2.28 8.29
N ARG A 25 5.28 -1.06 8.47
CA ARG A 25 6.23 -0.67 9.53
C ARG A 25 7.56 -1.44 9.45
N GLU A 26 8.00 -1.70 8.23
CA GLU A 26 9.18 -2.51 7.91
C GLU A 26 10.19 -1.73 7.06
N LEU A 27 10.18 -0.38 7.17
CA LEU A 27 11.05 0.49 6.39
C LEU A 27 12.52 0.27 6.75
N ASN A 28 13.37 0.15 5.74
CA ASN A 28 14.82 0.12 5.88
C ASN A 28 15.39 1.51 5.57
N VAL A 29 16.61 1.81 6.04
CA VAL A 29 17.28 3.11 5.87
C VAL A 29 17.35 3.58 4.41
N SER A 30 17.55 2.67 3.45
CA SER A 30 17.67 3.00 2.01
C SER A 30 16.38 2.80 1.21
N SER A 31 15.23 2.57 1.89
CA SER A 31 13.98 2.32 1.19
C SER A 31 13.35 3.61 0.68
N ASP A 32 12.84 3.57 -0.54
CA ASP A 32 11.88 4.57 -1.00
C ASP A 32 10.58 4.47 -0.20
N VAL A 33 9.85 5.56 -0.11
CA VAL A 33 8.52 5.60 0.49
C VAL A 33 7.47 5.64 -0.61
N ASP A 34 6.60 4.63 -0.62
CA ASP A 34 5.53 4.54 -1.59
C ASP A 34 4.26 5.17 -1.01
N TYR A 35 3.66 6.15 -1.72
CA TYR A 35 2.45 6.83 -1.29
C TYR A 35 1.32 6.76 -2.31
N ILE A 36 0.09 6.63 -1.79
CA ILE A 36 -1.15 6.90 -2.50
C ILE A 36 -1.90 7.99 -1.73
N PHE A 37 -2.43 8.99 -2.44
CA PHE A 37 -3.12 10.12 -1.86
C PHE A 37 -4.61 10.06 -2.18
N VAL A 38 -5.43 10.02 -1.12
CA VAL A 38 -6.88 9.86 -1.25
C VAL A 38 -7.57 10.96 -0.43
N TYR A 39 -8.63 11.55 -0.95
CA TYR A 39 -9.48 12.46 -0.22
C TYR A 39 -10.93 11.96 -0.19
N PRO A 40 -11.73 12.33 0.84
CA PRO A 40 -13.05 11.72 1.00
C PRO A 40 -14.01 12.03 -0.16
N GLU A 41 -14.31 13.29 -0.42
CA GLU A 41 -15.36 13.68 -1.37
C GLU A 41 -14.95 14.92 -2.19
N GLY A 42 -15.59 15.10 -3.35
CA GLY A 42 -15.51 16.34 -4.13
C GLY A 42 -16.14 17.53 -3.39
N GLY A 43 -15.86 18.73 -3.86
CA GLY A 43 -16.34 19.97 -3.29
C GLY A 43 -15.39 21.11 -3.58
N GLU A 44 -15.52 22.22 -2.86
CA GLU A 44 -14.75 23.44 -3.05
C GLU A 44 -14.15 23.97 -1.74
N THR A 45 -13.10 24.76 -1.84
CA THR A 45 -12.52 25.44 -0.68
C THR A 45 -13.36 26.62 -0.22
N ALA A 46 -13.38 26.90 1.10
CA ALA A 46 -14.18 27.96 1.72
C ALA A 46 -13.57 29.38 1.65
N GLY A 47 -12.36 29.54 1.11
CA GLY A 47 -11.65 30.82 1.10
C GLY A 47 -12.12 31.80 0.03
N PRO A 48 -11.56 33.02 0.00
CA PRO A 48 -11.94 34.04 -0.97
C PRO A 48 -11.62 33.67 -2.43
N LYS A 49 -10.64 32.79 -2.63
CA LYS A 49 -10.34 32.18 -3.92
C LYS A 49 -10.70 30.70 -3.88
N LYS A 50 -11.91 30.39 -4.30
CA LYS A 50 -12.39 28.99 -4.35
C LYS A 50 -11.67 28.22 -5.44
N ILE A 51 -11.34 26.97 -5.12
CA ILE A 51 -10.85 25.97 -6.05
C ILE A 51 -11.49 24.63 -5.70
N ASP A 52 -11.58 23.74 -6.67
CA ASP A 52 -12.03 22.35 -6.50
C ASP A 52 -11.12 21.58 -5.51
N ASN A 53 -11.71 20.64 -4.77
CA ASN A 53 -10.98 19.82 -3.81
C ASN A 53 -9.87 19.00 -4.48
N HIS A 54 -10.08 18.49 -5.71
CA HIS A 54 -9.05 17.79 -6.44
C HIS A 54 -7.81 18.69 -6.69
N ASP A 55 -8.03 19.92 -7.13
CA ASP A 55 -6.96 20.89 -7.35
C ASP A 55 -6.26 21.28 -6.05
N PHE A 56 -7.04 21.46 -4.96
CA PHE A 56 -6.48 21.77 -3.65
C PHE A 56 -5.56 20.65 -3.17
N PHE A 57 -6.03 19.40 -3.16
CA PHE A 57 -5.25 18.26 -2.71
C PHE A 57 -4.08 17.92 -3.63
N SER A 58 -4.22 18.16 -4.94
CA SER A 58 -3.11 18.04 -5.89
C SER A 58 -1.96 18.99 -5.56
N ARG A 59 -2.27 20.24 -5.19
CA ARG A 59 -1.27 21.23 -4.74
C ARG A 59 -0.68 20.86 -3.39
N LEU A 60 -1.50 20.43 -2.44
CA LEU A 60 -1.05 19.99 -1.11
C LEU A 60 -0.08 18.82 -1.23
N ARG A 61 -0.44 17.77 -2.01
CA ARG A 61 0.42 16.63 -2.30
C ARG A 61 1.76 17.07 -2.92
N LYS A 62 1.73 17.99 -3.91
CA LYS A 62 2.97 18.48 -4.54
C LYS A 62 3.92 19.08 -3.50
N ARG A 63 3.40 19.89 -2.58
CA ARG A 63 4.20 20.48 -1.49
C ARG A 63 4.73 19.44 -0.53
N LEU A 64 3.91 18.44 -0.17
CA LEU A 64 4.34 17.37 0.72
C LEU A 64 5.49 16.54 0.11
N ILE A 65 5.36 16.17 -1.18
CA ILE A 65 6.41 15.43 -1.89
C ILE A 65 7.68 16.26 -1.99
N ALA A 66 7.58 17.56 -2.30
CA ALA A 66 8.74 18.45 -2.33
C ALA A 66 9.43 18.50 -0.97
N ALA A 67 8.68 18.71 0.12
CA ALA A 67 9.22 18.75 1.47
C ALA A 67 9.94 17.44 1.91
N LEU A 68 9.50 16.28 1.41
CA LEU A 68 10.11 14.99 1.71
C LEU A 68 11.27 14.65 0.77
N GLY A 69 11.18 15.05 -0.49
CA GLY A 69 12.04 14.56 -1.57
C GLY A 69 13.08 15.56 -2.07
N GLU A 70 12.96 16.83 -1.77
CA GLU A 70 13.95 17.83 -2.20
C GLU A 70 15.26 17.67 -1.44
N LEU A 71 16.37 17.79 -2.17
CA LEU A 71 17.71 17.82 -1.59
C LEU A 71 17.97 19.21 -1.03
N THR A 72 18.17 19.31 0.27
CA THR A 72 18.52 20.55 0.99
C THR A 72 19.98 20.53 1.44
N ALA A 73 20.45 21.59 2.11
CA ALA A 73 21.79 21.63 2.73
C ALA A 73 21.95 20.52 3.80
N ASP A 74 20.85 20.09 4.45
CA ASP A 74 20.81 19.03 5.45
C ASP A 74 20.60 17.64 4.86
N GLY A 75 20.50 17.53 3.54
CA GLY A 75 20.25 16.28 2.81
C GLY A 75 18.80 16.11 2.35
N GLN A 76 18.41 14.87 2.05
CA GLN A 76 17.08 14.47 1.60
C GLN A 76 16.41 13.60 2.66
N VAL A 77 15.14 13.85 2.96
CA VAL A 77 14.41 13.07 3.97
C VAL A 77 14.08 11.69 3.43
N PHE A 78 13.33 11.61 2.31
CA PHE A 78 12.97 10.34 1.65
C PHE A 78 12.85 10.51 0.13
N ARG A 79 13.21 9.47 -0.60
CA ARG A 79 12.79 9.32 -1.99
C ARG A 79 11.34 8.84 -2.01
N VAL A 80 10.47 9.59 -2.71
CA VAL A 80 9.03 9.31 -2.78
C VAL A 80 8.70 8.63 -4.10
N ASP A 81 8.02 7.48 -4.04
CA ASP A 81 7.47 6.77 -5.19
C ASP A 81 5.94 6.82 -5.16
N MET A 82 5.32 7.01 -6.31
CA MET A 82 3.87 7.08 -6.46
C MET A 82 3.33 6.12 -7.53
N ARG A 83 4.15 5.21 -8.04
CA ARG A 83 3.77 4.31 -9.14
C ARG A 83 2.70 3.28 -8.75
N LEU A 84 2.47 3.07 -7.44
CA LEU A 84 1.42 2.18 -6.93
C LEU A 84 0.02 2.81 -6.91
N ARG A 85 -0.12 4.08 -7.37
CA ARG A 85 -1.43 4.73 -7.46
C ARG A 85 -2.30 4.13 -8.58
N PRO A 86 -3.64 4.30 -8.51
CA PRO A 86 -4.54 3.87 -9.58
C PRO A 86 -4.08 4.33 -10.96
N ASN A 87 -4.09 3.42 -11.93
CA ASN A 87 -3.56 3.62 -13.30
C ASN A 87 -2.04 3.93 -13.39
N GLY A 88 -1.27 3.73 -12.33
CA GLY A 88 0.18 3.94 -12.33
C GLY A 88 0.57 5.34 -12.82
N ASP A 89 1.54 5.44 -13.71
CA ASP A 89 2.06 6.73 -14.18
C ASP A 89 1.07 7.55 -15.00
N SER A 90 0.06 6.91 -15.60
CA SER A 90 -1.00 7.57 -16.37
C SER A 90 -2.15 8.08 -15.49
N GLY A 91 -2.23 7.66 -14.23
CA GLY A 91 -3.33 7.98 -13.35
C GLY A 91 -3.19 9.32 -12.62
N PRO A 92 -4.30 9.83 -12.06
CA PRO A 92 -4.29 11.04 -11.28
C PRO A 92 -3.40 10.88 -10.04
N LEU A 93 -2.82 11.99 -9.62
CA LEU A 93 -1.88 12.00 -8.48
C LEU A 93 -2.58 12.01 -7.13
N VAL A 94 -3.85 12.36 -7.11
CA VAL A 94 -4.79 12.25 -5.97
C VAL A 94 -6.11 11.73 -6.49
N CYS A 95 -6.87 10.99 -5.72
CA CYS A 95 -8.21 10.51 -6.09
C CYS A 95 -9.18 10.64 -4.92
N SER A 96 -10.47 10.80 -5.23
CA SER A 96 -11.52 10.68 -4.21
C SER A 96 -11.71 9.21 -3.81
N LEU A 97 -12.37 8.97 -2.67
CA LEU A 97 -12.74 7.62 -2.25
C LEU A 97 -13.63 6.94 -3.29
N ASP A 98 -14.60 7.65 -3.86
CA ASP A 98 -15.49 7.11 -4.89
C ASP A 98 -14.73 6.73 -6.17
N ALA A 99 -13.77 7.56 -6.60
CA ALA A 99 -12.92 7.24 -7.73
C ALA A 99 -12.05 6.01 -7.47
N LEU A 100 -11.52 5.88 -6.26
CA LEU A 100 -10.75 4.70 -5.84
C LEU A 100 -11.61 3.44 -5.81
N GLU A 101 -12.83 3.51 -5.27
CA GLU A 101 -13.77 2.39 -5.23
C GLU A 101 -14.13 1.93 -6.64
N ASN A 102 -14.53 2.86 -7.50
CA ASN A 102 -14.83 2.56 -8.89
C ASN A 102 -13.63 1.93 -9.63
N TYR A 103 -12.43 2.44 -9.37
CA TYR A 103 -11.21 1.86 -9.92
C TYR A 103 -11.01 0.40 -9.47
N PHE A 104 -11.17 0.11 -8.18
CA PHE A 104 -11.02 -1.25 -7.65
C PHE A 104 -12.04 -2.23 -8.23
N ILE A 105 -13.26 -1.76 -8.48
CA ILE A 105 -14.35 -2.58 -9.05
C ILE A 105 -14.08 -2.86 -10.53
N THR A 106 -13.67 -1.86 -11.31
CA THR A 106 -13.64 -1.93 -12.76
C THR A 106 -12.29 -2.31 -13.35
N GLN A 107 -11.18 -1.93 -12.70
CA GLN A 107 -9.83 -2.03 -13.25
C GLN A 107 -8.81 -2.64 -12.30
N GLY A 108 -9.14 -2.78 -11.01
CA GLY A 108 -8.22 -3.27 -9.99
C GLY A 108 -7.62 -4.64 -10.32
N ARG A 109 -6.29 -4.73 -10.31
CA ARG A 109 -5.52 -5.90 -10.71
C ARG A 109 -5.04 -6.72 -9.51
N GLU A 110 -4.67 -7.98 -9.75
CA GLU A 110 -4.18 -8.87 -8.68
C GLU A 110 -2.89 -8.36 -8.01
N TRP A 111 -1.97 -7.75 -8.76
CA TRP A 111 -0.76 -7.18 -8.19
C TRP A 111 -1.05 -5.97 -7.28
N GLU A 112 -2.12 -5.20 -7.55
CA GLU A 112 -2.55 -4.10 -6.68
C GLU A 112 -3.17 -4.64 -5.39
N ARG A 113 -3.97 -5.70 -5.47
CA ARG A 113 -4.47 -6.40 -4.27
C ARG A 113 -3.30 -6.82 -3.38
N TYR A 114 -2.27 -7.41 -3.97
CA TYR A 114 -1.05 -7.77 -3.26
C TYR A 114 -0.38 -6.55 -2.61
N ALA A 115 -0.21 -5.45 -3.33
CA ALA A 115 0.39 -4.23 -2.80
C ALA A 115 -0.43 -3.61 -1.66
N TRP A 116 -1.76 -3.61 -1.77
CA TRP A 116 -2.67 -3.04 -0.78
C TRP A 116 -2.77 -3.81 0.53
N ILE A 117 -2.28 -5.04 0.63
CA ILE A 117 -2.16 -5.78 1.92
C ILE A 117 -1.42 -4.94 2.96
N LYS A 118 -0.32 -4.31 2.56
CA LYS A 118 0.53 -3.50 3.44
C LYS A 118 0.15 -2.02 3.45
N SER A 119 -1.04 -1.64 2.94
CA SER A 119 -1.49 -0.25 2.96
C SER A 119 -1.80 0.24 4.37
N ARG A 120 -1.40 1.46 4.72
CA ARG A 120 -1.68 2.09 6.02
C ARG A 120 -1.79 3.61 5.86
N VAL A 121 -2.84 4.22 6.44
CA VAL A 121 -2.92 5.68 6.53
C VAL A 121 -1.83 6.17 7.48
N MET A 122 -1.05 7.16 7.06
CA MET A 122 0.15 7.65 7.75
C MET A 122 -0.15 8.85 8.64
N ASN A 123 -1.04 9.72 8.20
CA ASN A 123 -1.43 10.94 8.90
C ASN A 123 -2.61 10.69 9.85
N THR A 124 -2.44 9.73 10.74
CA THR A 124 -3.39 9.43 11.83
C THR A 124 -2.91 10.15 13.09
N GLY A 125 -3.12 11.45 13.18
CA GLY A 125 -3.13 12.15 14.47
C GLY A 125 -4.32 11.66 15.32
N ASP A 126 -4.36 12.02 16.58
CA ASP A 126 -5.37 11.54 17.54
C ASP A 126 -6.80 11.73 17.01
N ASN A 127 -7.31 10.67 16.35
CA ASN A 127 -8.68 10.56 15.81
C ASN A 127 -9.13 11.60 14.76
N GLU A 128 -8.21 12.22 14.03
CA GLU A 128 -8.58 13.34 13.14
C GLU A 128 -9.54 13.01 12.00
N HIS A 129 -9.67 11.73 11.56
CA HIS A 129 -10.57 11.39 10.43
C HIS A 129 -11.10 9.95 10.51
N PRO A 130 -11.81 9.56 11.57
CA PRO A 130 -12.25 8.18 11.76
C PRO A 130 -13.21 7.73 10.65
N GLU A 131 -14.09 8.62 10.17
CA GLU A 131 -15.06 8.31 9.11
C GLU A 131 -14.39 8.08 7.76
N ALA A 132 -13.47 8.94 7.35
CA ALA A 132 -12.73 8.79 6.10
C ALA A 132 -11.85 7.52 6.12
N MET A 133 -11.21 7.23 7.26
CA MET A 133 -10.43 6.01 7.45
C MET A 133 -11.32 4.75 7.42
N ALA A 134 -12.50 4.80 8.02
CA ALA A 134 -13.48 3.72 7.97
C ALA A 134 -13.98 3.51 6.54
N ALA A 135 -14.26 4.58 5.81
CA ALA A 135 -14.65 4.54 4.41
C ALA A 135 -13.55 3.92 3.53
N LEU A 136 -12.29 4.36 3.68
CA LEU A 136 -11.16 3.75 2.95
C LEU A 136 -11.02 2.24 3.27
N ARG A 137 -11.19 1.84 4.53
CA ARG A 137 -11.16 0.41 4.91
C ARG A 137 -12.31 -0.38 4.30
N ARG A 138 -13.51 0.22 4.24
CA ARG A 138 -14.71 -0.41 3.64
C ARG A 138 -14.49 -0.70 2.15
N ILE A 139 -13.77 0.16 1.45
CA ILE A 139 -13.44 0.02 0.02
C ILE A 139 -12.27 -0.96 -0.18
N SER A 140 -11.17 -0.75 0.53
CA SER A 140 -9.92 -1.49 0.30
C SER A 140 -9.97 -2.94 0.80
N ARG A 141 -10.65 -3.21 1.93
CA ARG A 141 -10.67 -4.54 2.52
C ARG A 141 -11.34 -5.61 1.64
N PRO A 142 -12.54 -5.39 1.04
CA PRO A 142 -13.13 -6.35 0.12
C PRO A 142 -12.33 -6.51 -1.17
N PHE A 143 -11.68 -5.44 -1.64
CA PHE A 143 -10.80 -5.49 -2.80
C PHE A 143 -9.61 -6.43 -2.54
N VAL A 144 -8.93 -6.29 -1.40
CA VAL A 144 -7.74 -7.08 -1.03
C VAL A 144 -8.13 -8.50 -0.62
N PHE A 145 -9.05 -8.66 0.32
CA PHE A 145 -9.36 -9.92 0.98
C PHE A 145 -10.71 -10.46 0.51
N ARG A 146 -10.73 -11.06 -0.67
CA ARG A 146 -11.94 -11.69 -1.23
C ARG A 146 -12.29 -12.95 -0.44
N LYS A 147 -13.56 -13.13 -0.13
CA LYS A 147 -14.07 -14.33 0.57
C LYS A 147 -13.93 -15.59 -0.27
N TYR A 148 -14.10 -15.44 -1.57
CA TYR A 148 -13.97 -16.51 -2.55
C TYR A 148 -12.85 -16.15 -3.52
N LEU A 149 -11.82 -17.00 -3.58
CA LEU A 149 -10.79 -16.94 -4.60
C LEU A 149 -11.25 -17.81 -5.76
N ASP A 150 -11.19 -17.30 -6.95
CA ASP A 150 -11.22 -18.15 -8.12
C ASP A 150 -9.82 -18.75 -8.39
N PHE A 151 -9.77 -19.80 -9.17
CA PHE A 151 -8.50 -20.45 -9.56
C PHE A 151 -7.60 -19.49 -10.38
N GLY A 152 -8.19 -18.52 -11.06
CA GLY A 152 -7.48 -17.50 -11.81
C GLY A 152 -6.60 -16.62 -10.93
N ALA A 153 -7.05 -16.28 -9.70
CA ALA A 153 -6.27 -15.50 -8.76
C ALA A 153 -4.98 -16.21 -8.31
N ILE A 154 -5.01 -17.53 -8.14
CA ILE A 154 -3.82 -18.33 -7.79
C ILE A 154 -2.83 -18.35 -8.96
N ASN A 155 -3.32 -18.53 -10.17
CA ASN A 155 -2.48 -18.51 -11.37
C ASN A 155 -1.88 -17.11 -11.59
N ALA A 156 -2.67 -16.05 -11.43
CA ALA A 156 -2.17 -14.67 -11.52
C ALA A 156 -1.07 -14.37 -10.49
N MET A 157 -1.14 -14.93 -9.28
CA MET A 157 -0.07 -14.81 -8.28
C MET A 157 1.20 -15.59 -8.69
N ARG A 158 1.07 -16.78 -9.27
CA ARG A 158 2.20 -17.53 -9.81
C ARG A 158 2.87 -16.79 -10.96
N ASP A 159 2.07 -16.20 -11.86
CA ASP A 159 2.56 -15.41 -12.99
C ASP A 159 3.26 -14.15 -12.50
N LEU A 160 2.72 -13.46 -11.50
CA LEU A 160 3.36 -12.30 -10.87
C LEU A 160 4.74 -12.68 -10.30
N HIS A 161 4.82 -13.78 -9.55
CA HIS A 161 6.09 -14.26 -9.02
C HIS A 161 7.09 -14.61 -10.14
N ALA A 162 6.63 -15.30 -11.19
CA ALA A 162 7.45 -15.63 -12.34
C ALA A 162 7.93 -14.40 -13.12
N GLN A 163 7.10 -13.36 -13.24
CA GLN A 163 7.48 -12.08 -13.84
C GLN A 163 8.57 -11.39 -13.01
N ILE A 164 8.41 -11.33 -11.69
CA ILE A 164 9.41 -10.75 -10.78
C ILE A 164 10.75 -11.47 -10.93
N ARG A 165 10.77 -12.80 -10.92
CA ARG A 165 11.99 -13.60 -11.08
C ARG A 165 12.66 -13.37 -12.44
N ARG A 166 11.89 -13.29 -13.52
CA ARG A 166 12.42 -12.98 -14.86
C ARG A 166 13.05 -11.59 -14.93
N GLU A 167 12.43 -10.60 -14.31
CA GLU A 167 12.95 -9.23 -14.28
C GLU A 167 14.27 -9.14 -13.49
N VAL A 168 14.36 -9.86 -12.37
CA VAL A 168 15.59 -9.98 -11.56
C VAL A 168 16.71 -10.65 -12.35
N ALA A 169 16.42 -11.76 -13.03
CA ALA A 169 17.39 -12.46 -13.86
C ALA A 169 17.89 -11.59 -15.03
N ARG A 170 16.98 -10.82 -15.67
CA ARG A 170 17.32 -9.93 -16.78
C ARG A 170 18.26 -8.79 -16.36
N LYS A 171 18.16 -8.33 -15.10
CA LYS A 171 18.98 -7.23 -14.56
C LYS A 171 20.26 -7.69 -13.87
N ASP A 172 20.60 -8.96 -13.96
CA ASP A 172 21.75 -9.57 -13.30
C ASP A 172 21.81 -9.27 -11.79
N MET A 173 20.64 -9.35 -11.13
CA MET A 173 20.48 -9.03 -9.72
C MET A 173 20.36 -10.31 -8.86
N ALA A 174 21.03 -11.39 -9.26
CA ALA A 174 20.94 -12.68 -8.55
C ALA A 174 21.40 -12.57 -7.09
N ASP A 175 22.44 -11.78 -6.80
CA ASP A 175 22.98 -11.58 -5.46
C ASP A 175 22.32 -10.40 -4.70
N HIS A 176 21.26 -9.82 -5.25
CA HIS A 176 20.62 -8.68 -4.63
C HIS A 176 19.73 -9.13 -3.45
N VAL A 177 20.13 -8.77 -2.22
CA VAL A 177 19.49 -9.16 -0.94
C VAL A 177 17.96 -8.99 -0.91
N LYS A 178 17.43 -7.95 -1.56
CA LYS A 178 15.98 -7.69 -1.61
C LYS A 178 15.27 -8.47 -2.70
N LEU A 179 15.89 -8.64 -3.87
CA LEU A 179 15.21 -9.06 -5.11
C LEU A 179 15.71 -10.41 -5.62
N GLY A 180 16.91 -10.85 -5.23
CA GLY A 180 17.48 -12.14 -5.64
C GLY A 180 16.70 -13.34 -5.10
N PRO A 181 16.98 -14.54 -5.62
CA PRO A 181 16.42 -15.79 -5.11
C PRO A 181 16.70 -15.94 -3.60
N GLY A 182 15.69 -16.29 -2.82
CA GLY A 182 15.78 -16.35 -1.35
C GLY A 182 15.79 -14.98 -0.65
N GLY A 183 15.69 -13.87 -1.40
CA GLY A 183 15.72 -12.51 -0.83
C GLY A 183 14.45 -12.14 -0.06
N ILE A 184 14.51 -10.98 0.61
CA ILE A 184 13.42 -10.44 1.46
C ILE A 184 12.07 -10.50 0.76
N ARG A 185 12.03 -10.20 -0.54
CA ARG A 185 10.79 -10.14 -1.33
C ARG A 185 10.10 -11.49 -1.48
N GLU A 186 10.86 -12.59 -1.59
CA GLU A 186 10.28 -13.93 -1.67
C GLU A 186 9.66 -14.34 -0.34
N ILE A 187 10.28 -14.00 0.79
CA ILE A 187 9.72 -14.26 2.12
C ILE A 187 8.42 -13.46 2.33
N GLU A 188 8.43 -12.18 1.97
CA GLU A 188 7.23 -11.33 2.00
C GLU A 188 6.14 -11.89 1.08
N PHE A 189 6.51 -12.39 -0.09
CA PHE A 189 5.57 -12.97 -1.06
C PHE A 189 4.87 -14.20 -0.49
N ILE A 190 5.59 -15.11 0.15
CA ILE A 190 5.01 -16.29 0.81
C ILE A 190 3.94 -15.85 1.84
N ALA A 191 4.29 -14.95 2.76
CA ALA A 191 3.36 -14.47 3.77
C ALA A 191 2.10 -13.82 3.13
N GLN A 192 2.29 -12.94 2.15
CA GLN A 192 1.19 -12.21 1.52
C GLN A 192 0.30 -13.09 0.63
N VAL A 193 0.83 -14.13 0.01
CA VAL A 193 0.02 -15.12 -0.73
C VAL A 193 -0.96 -15.82 0.21
N PHE A 194 -0.51 -16.27 1.37
CA PHE A 194 -1.42 -16.85 2.37
C PHE A 194 -2.47 -15.85 2.85
N GLN A 195 -2.11 -14.58 3.02
CA GLN A 195 -3.05 -13.52 3.39
C GLN A 195 -4.12 -13.32 2.30
N LEU A 196 -3.76 -13.33 1.03
CA LEU A 196 -4.73 -13.23 -0.07
C LEU A 196 -5.65 -14.47 -0.13
N ILE A 197 -5.10 -15.67 0.08
CA ILE A 197 -5.86 -16.92 0.00
C ILE A 197 -6.81 -17.10 1.19
N ARG A 198 -6.40 -16.72 2.40
CA ARG A 198 -7.12 -17.02 3.64
C ARG A 198 -7.73 -15.80 4.32
N GLY A 199 -7.18 -14.60 4.10
CA GLY A 199 -7.58 -13.39 4.79
C GLY A 199 -9.03 -12.97 4.58
N GLY A 200 -9.67 -13.40 3.51
CA GLY A 200 -11.10 -13.17 3.28
C GLY A 200 -12.01 -13.98 4.23
N ARG A 201 -11.50 -15.10 4.77
CA ARG A 201 -12.20 -15.98 5.71
C ARG A 201 -11.66 -15.88 7.14
N ASP A 202 -10.38 -15.55 7.30
CA ASP A 202 -9.71 -15.35 8.58
C ASP A 202 -9.21 -13.91 8.71
N ALA A 203 -9.96 -13.08 9.43
CA ALA A 203 -9.64 -11.68 9.63
C ALA A 203 -8.34 -11.45 10.43
N ALA A 204 -7.88 -12.43 11.20
CA ALA A 204 -6.62 -12.35 11.93
C ALA A 204 -5.42 -12.23 10.99
N LEU A 205 -5.50 -12.80 9.78
CA LEU A 205 -4.48 -12.69 8.75
C LEU A 205 -4.44 -11.33 8.04
N GLN A 206 -5.38 -10.42 8.32
CA GLN A 206 -5.41 -9.07 7.71
C GLN A 206 -4.52 -8.08 8.47
N ILE A 207 -3.37 -8.50 8.90
CA ILE A 207 -2.33 -7.70 9.54
C ILE A 207 -1.20 -7.40 8.54
N ARG A 208 -0.30 -6.48 8.88
CA ARG A 208 0.71 -6.00 7.93
C ARG A 208 2.12 -6.56 8.16
N PRO A 209 2.62 -6.68 9.42
CA PRO A 209 4.01 -7.08 9.65
C PRO A 209 4.26 -8.54 9.24
N THR A 210 5.26 -8.75 8.38
CA THR A 210 5.60 -10.06 7.81
C THR A 210 5.85 -11.13 8.87
N LEU A 211 6.66 -10.82 9.88
CA LEU A 211 6.97 -11.78 10.95
C LEU A 211 5.72 -12.19 11.77
N SER A 212 4.82 -11.24 12.01
CA SER A 212 3.56 -11.54 12.69
C SER A 212 2.65 -12.43 11.85
N VAL A 213 2.65 -12.24 10.53
CA VAL A 213 1.91 -13.11 9.60
C VAL A 213 2.48 -14.53 9.64
N LEU A 214 3.81 -14.71 9.51
CA LEU A 214 4.45 -16.02 9.55
C LEU A 214 4.09 -16.78 10.83
N LYS A 215 4.13 -16.12 11.99
CA LYS A 215 3.70 -16.70 13.26
C LYS A 215 2.25 -17.17 13.24
N LEU A 216 1.33 -16.34 12.73
CA LEU A 216 -0.08 -16.70 12.58
C LEU A 216 -0.29 -17.89 11.63
N LEU A 217 0.53 -18.01 10.58
CA LEU A 217 0.44 -19.16 9.67
C LEU A 217 0.74 -20.48 10.39
N VAL A 218 1.69 -20.50 11.32
CA VAL A 218 1.94 -21.69 12.19
C VAL A 218 0.75 -21.94 13.10
N GLU A 219 0.26 -20.92 13.81
CA GLU A 219 -0.92 -21.04 14.71
C GLU A 219 -2.14 -21.59 13.96
N ARG A 220 -2.29 -21.28 12.68
CA ARG A 220 -3.34 -21.79 11.78
C ARG A 220 -3.00 -23.10 11.10
N ARG A 221 -1.85 -23.71 11.41
CA ARG A 221 -1.35 -24.95 10.78
C ARG A 221 -1.27 -24.88 9.24
N LEU A 222 -0.94 -23.69 8.72
CA LEU A 222 -0.79 -23.44 7.28
C LEU A 222 0.65 -23.66 6.81
N ILE A 223 1.61 -23.51 7.71
CA ILE A 223 3.02 -23.87 7.51
C ILE A 223 3.55 -24.59 8.75
N PRO A 224 4.59 -25.46 8.62
CA PRO A 224 5.27 -26.08 9.75
C PRO A 224 6.04 -25.06 10.59
N PRO A 225 6.23 -25.28 11.91
CA PRO A 225 7.04 -24.43 12.78
C PRO A 225 8.49 -24.27 12.30
N GLU A 226 9.07 -25.31 11.76
CA GLU A 226 10.44 -25.32 11.21
C GLU A 226 10.56 -24.32 10.07
N THR A 227 9.60 -24.34 9.13
CA THR A 227 9.55 -23.41 8.00
C THR A 227 9.41 -21.93 8.47
N GLU A 228 8.61 -21.68 9.51
CA GLU A 228 8.52 -20.34 10.11
C GLU A 228 9.86 -19.89 10.67
N SER A 229 10.55 -20.77 11.43
CA SER A 229 11.86 -20.44 12.01
C SER A 229 12.89 -20.08 10.95
N GLU A 230 12.97 -20.91 9.89
CA GLU A 230 13.88 -20.66 8.76
C GLU A 230 13.58 -19.35 8.05
N LEU A 231 12.31 -19.11 7.70
CA LEU A 231 11.89 -17.86 7.03
C LEU A 231 12.09 -16.63 7.91
N ARG A 232 11.85 -16.74 9.20
CA ARG A 232 12.03 -15.66 10.19
C ARG A 232 13.53 -15.32 10.33
N GLU A 233 14.39 -16.32 10.50
CA GLU A 233 15.83 -16.13 10.61
C GLU A 233 16.40 -15.50 9.35
N ALA A 234 16.04 -16.04 8.17
CA ALA A 234 16.44 -15.47 6.90
C ALA A 234 15.95 -14.01 6.73
N TYR A 235 14.70 -13.73 7.08
CA TYR A 235 14.14 -12.38 7.00
C TYR A 235 14.86 -11.36 7.89
N ILE A 236 15.22 -11.78 9.12
CA ILE A 236 15.96 -10.94 10.07
C ILE A 236 17.39 -10.70 9.57
N PHE A 237 18.06 -11.75 9.07
CA PHE A 237 19.42 -11.65 8.55
C PHE A 237 19.53 -10.73 7.32
N LEU A 238 18.56 -10.81 6.43
CA LEU A 238 18.56 -10.03 5.17
C LEU A 238 18.13 -8.56 5.36
N ARG A 239 17.57 -8.18 6.51
CA ARG A 239 17.00 -6.86 6.76
C ARG A 239 17.95 -5.90 7.45
#